data_c6716b2384bc2b28427c0c2098ce3344
#
_entry.id   c6716b2384bc2b28427c0c2098ce3344
#
_cell.length_a   1.000
_cell.length_b   1.000
_cell.length_c   1.000
_cell.angle_alpha   90.00
_cell.angle_beta   90.00
_cell.angle_gamma   90.00
#
_symmetry.space_group_name_H-M   'P 1'
#
loop_
_entity.id
_entity.type
_entity.pdbx_description
1 polymer ?
#
loop_
_entity_poly.entity_id
_entity_poly.type
_entity_poly.pdbx_seq_one_letter_code
_entity_poly.pdbx_strand_id
1 'polypeptide(L)'
;ALPIFYGGDALKKKLENTALDTGEPITNKSIYKALELSQKRVEADNFAQRRDTLEYDDVDNIQRERVYAERDKILNKNRCSGDVQEAIIKAVQNIMDKLPQDEWAAALESQMGVEIPPYIGATNKSESEYSYRSWVEREIQNVEFVNDNARESYCRKVLLMALDSCWSEQLKALEFARDASGYAGFAQIDPKAAYANEAWRLYGRMQDSIYAGVLFLYFHNRPDKIDVDGISIKAKKGMNV
;
A
#
# COMPACT_ATOMS: atom_id res chain seq x y z
N ALA A 1 -0.39 16.93 -38.77
CA ALA A 1 -0.25 15.48 -38.61
C ALA A 1 -1.50 14.81 -38.03
N LEU A 2 -2.07 15.31 -36.91
CA LEU A 2 -3.26 14.73 -36.23
C LEU A 2 -4.51 14.60 -37.14
N PRO A 3 -4.91 15.62 -37.96
CA PRO A 3 -6.07 15.49 -38.82
C PRO A 3 -5.93 14.40 -39.88
N ILE A 4 -4.71 14.11 -40.32
CA ILE A 4 -4.43 13.06 -41.29
C ILE A 4 -4.57 11.67 -40.69
N PHE A 5 -4.18 11.53 -39.42
CA PHE A 5 -4.26 10.27 -38.71
C PHE A 5 -5.72 9.85 -38.40
N TYR A 6 -6.53 10.81 -37.94
CA TYR A 6 -7.93 10.56 -37.50
C TYR A 6 -8.96 10.81 -38.61
N GLY A 7 -8.59 11.49 -39.71
CA GLY A 7 -9.47 11.80 -40.82
C GLY A 7 -9.65 10.70 -41.86
N GLY A 8 -8.84 9.64 -41.75
CA GLY A 8 -8.82 8.52 -42.70
C GLY A 8 -8.36 8.88 -44.11
N ASP A 9 -8.29 7.85 -44.97
CA ASP A 9 -7.78 7.96 -46.35
C ASP A 9 -8.59 8.97 -47.23
N ALA A 10 -9.87 9.14 -46.92
CA ALA A 10 -10.73 10.07 -47.63
C ALA A 10 -10.33 11.55 -47.39
N LEU A 11 -9.93 11.91 -46.17
CA LEU A 11 -9.44 13.25 -45.85
C LEU A 11 -8.03 13.46 -46.43
N LYS A 12 -7.19 12.42 -46.35
CA LYS A 12 -5.84 12.45 -46.93
C LYS A 12 -5.88 12.72 -48.45
N LYS A 13 -6.69 11.97 -49.20
CA LYS A 13 -6.87 12.18 -50.62
C LYS A 13 -7.43 13.57 -50.95
N LYS A 14 -8.36 14.09 -50.14
CA LYS A 14 -8.90 15.46 -50.36
C LYS A 14 -7.86 16.54 -50.09
N LEU A 15 -6.98 16.34 -49.11
CA LEU A 15 -5.88 17.25 -48.79
C LEU A 15 -4.77 17.21 -49.86
N GLU A 16 -4.44 16.01 -50.36
CA GLU A 16 -3.46 15.83 -51.46
C GLU A 16 -3.91 16.48 -52.76
N ASN A 17 -5.23 16.46 -53.03
CA ASN A 17 -5.81 17.11 -54.23
C ASN A 17 -6.02 18.63 -54.04
N THR A 18 -5.90 19.16 -52.84
CA THR A 18 -5.99 20.59 -52.57
C THR A 18 -4.56 21.06 -52.37
N ALA A 19 -3.99 21.78 -53.36
CA ALA A 19 -2.61 22.21 -53.42
C ALA A 19 -2.07 22.74 -52.05
N LEU A 20 -1.57 21.85 -51.19
CA LEU A 20 -0.94 22.15 -49.89
C LEU A 20 0.37 22.93 -50.07
N ASP A 21 0.95 22.92 -51.27
CA ASP A 21 2.23 23.57 -51.61
C ASP A 21 2.13 25.05 -51.96
N THR A 22 0.92 25.59 -52.13
CA THR A 22 0.75 26.99 -52.58
C THR A 22 0.64 28.01 -51.45
N GLY A 23 0.58 27.58 -50.20
CA GLY A 23 0.41 28.49 -49.04
C GLY A 23 -0.93 29.24 -49.00
N GLU A 24 -1.86 28.91 -49.88
CA GLU A 24 -3.19 29.52 -49.91
C GLU A 24 -4.11 28.93 -48.83
N PRO A 25 -4.97 29.74 -48.20
CA PRO A 25 -5.90 29.24 -47.19
C PRO A 25 -6.92 28.27 -47.80
N ILE A 26 -7.10 27.13 -47.15
CA ILE A 26 -8.07 26.11 -47.57
C ILE A 26 -9.49 26.65 -47.33
N THR A 27 -10.22 26.95 -48.41
CA THR A 27 -11.59 27.53 -48.34
C THR A 27 -12.72 26.49 -48.43
N ASN A 28 -12.37 25.24 -48.61
CA ASN A 28 -13.35 24.16 -48.85
C ASN A 28 -14.08 23.76 -47.58
N LYS A 29 -15.40 24.06 -47.49
CA LYS A 29 -16.26 23.73 -46.34
C LYS A 29 -16.26 22.24 -45.97
N SER A 30 -16.08 21.33 -46.94
CA SER A 30 -16.06 19.89 -46.65
C SER A 30 -14.78 19.47 -45.93
N ILE A 31 -13.67 20.15 -46.18
CA ILE A 31 -12.39 19.92 -45.48
C ILE A 31 -12.47 20.44 -44.03
N TYR A 32 -13.04 21.64 -43.84
CA TYR A 32 -13.27 22.17 -42.50
C TYR A 32 -14.15 21.25 -41.64
N LYS A 33 -15.25 20.74 -42.21
CA LYS A 33 -16.13 19.80 -41.53
C LYS A 33 -15.44 18.47 -41.16
N ALA A 34 -14.59 17.98 -42.05
CA ALA A 34 -13.80 16.77 -41.79
C ALA A 34 -12.71 16.99 -40.70
N LEU A 35 -12.08 18.16 -40.67
CA LEU A 35 -11.15 18.59 -39.63
C LEU A 35 -11.84 18.71 -38.29
N GLU A 36 -13.00 19.35 -38.23
CA GLU A 36 -13.80 19.49 -37.01
C GLU A 36 -14.22 18.12 -36.44
N LEU A 37 -14.67 17.20 -37.30
CA LEU A 37 -14.99 15.82 -36.89
C LEU A 37 -13.77 15.08 -36.40
N SER A 38 -12.61 15.25 -37.01
CA SER A 38 -11.36 14.63 -36.54
C SER A 38 -10.92 15.17 -35.18
N GLN A 39 -11.04 16.50 -34.98
CA GLN A 39 -10.75 17.11 -33.67
C GLN A 39 -11.69 16.62 -32.59
N LYS A 40 -13.00 16.57 -32.85
CA LYS A 40 -13.98 16.02 -31.89
C LYS A 40 -13.70 14.57 -31.53
N ARG A 41 -13.23 13.74 -32.46
CA ARG A 41 -12.81 12.36 -32.15
C ARG A 41 -11.60 12.34 -31.26
N VAL A 42 -10.54 13.10 -31.57
CA VAL A 42 -9.34 13.19 -30.73
C VAL A 42 -9.68 13.68 -29.32
N GLU A 43 -10.55 14.69 -29.20
CA GLU A 43 -11.00 15.21 -27.94
C GLU A 43 -11.79 14.15 -27.15
N ALA A 44 -12.67 13.39 -27.79
CA ALA A 44 -13.43 12.31 -27.19
C ALA A 44 -12.51 11.17 -26.69
N ASP A 45 -11.54 10.75 -27.52
CA ASP A 45 -10.57 9.72 -27.14
C ASP A 45 -9.68 10.17 -25.98
N ASN A 46 -9.17 11.41 -26.03
CA ASN A 46 -8.39 11.98 -24.93
C ASN A 46 -9.22 12.14 -23.64
N PHE A 47 -10.51 12.49 -23.77
CA PHE A 47 -11.41 12.58 -22.63
C PHE A 47 -11.65 11.18 -22.01
N ALA A 48 -11.90 10.17 -22.86
CA ALA A 48 -12.06 8.80 -22.39
C ALA A 48 -10.82 8.29 -21.66
N GLN A 49 -9.63 8.50 -22.25
CA GLN A 49 -8.36 8.12 -21.60
C GLN A 49 -8.15 8.81 -20.25
N ARG A 50 -8.42 10.14 -20.18
CA ARG A 50 -8.31 10.86 -18.90
C ARG A 50 -9.29 10.34 -17.86
N ARG A 51 -10.55 10.09 -18.25
CA ARG A 51 -11.54 9.52 -17.35
C ARG A 51 -11.11 8.15 -16.85
N ASP A 52 -10.61 7.30 -17.73
CA ASP A 52 -10.14 5.97 -17.36
C ASP A 52 -8.99 6.04 -16.34
N THR A 53 -8.04 6.94 -16.55
CA THR A 53 -6.94 7.17 -15.61
C THR A 53 -7.46 7.63 -14.24
N LEU A 54 -8.40 8.58 -14.22
CA LEU A 54 -8.98 9.09 -12.97
C LEU A 54 -9.69 8.00 -12.17
N GLU A 55 -10.42 7.09 -12.81
CA GLU A 55 -11.13 6.01 -12.12
C GLU A 55 -10.18 5.03 -11.41
N TYR A 56 -8.98 4.77 -11.96
CA TYR A 56 -7.92 4.03 -11.27
C TYR A 56 -7.31 4.84 -10.12
N ASP A 57 -6.99 6.11 -10.38
CA ASP A 57 -6.33 6.99 -9.42
C ASP A 57 -7.22 7.30 -8.20
N ASP A 58 -8.55 7.28 -8.34
CA ASP A 58 -9.49 7.50 -7.25
C ASP A 58 -9.33 6.46 -6.14
N VAL A 59 -9.14 5.18 -6.49
CA VAL A 59 -8.92 4.10 -5.51
C VAL A 59 -7.60 4.32 -4.77
N ASP A 60 -6.53 4.65 -5.50
CA ASP A 60 -5.21 4.90 -4.93
C ASP A 60 -5.22 6.12 -4.02
N ASN A 61 -5.91 7.19 -4.43
CA ASN A 61 -6.02 8.42 -3.65
C ASN A 61 -6.76 8.20 -2.32
N ILE A 62 -7.85 7.43 -2.33
CA ILE A 62 -8.57 7.09 -1.09
C ILE A 62 -7.66 6.33 -0.12
N GLN A 63 -6.88 5.37 -0.61
CA GLN A 63 -5.92 4.64 0.24
C GLN A 63 -4.82 5.58 0.76
N ARG A 64 -4.27 6.43 -0.10
CA ARG A 64 -3.25 7.42 0.27
C ARG A 64 -3.74 8.37 1.35
N GLU A 65 -4.93 8.93 1.20
CA GLU A 65 -5.54 9.82 2.19
C GLU A 65 -5.70 9.13 3.54
N ARG A 66 -6.15 7.87 3.57
CA ARG A 66 -6.28 7.09 4.80
C ARG A 66 -4.93 6.87 5.49
N VAL A 67 -3.91 6.46 4.73
CA VAL A 67 -2.58 6.21 5.26
C VAL A 67 -1.93 7.50 5.78
N TYR A 68 -2.06 8.60 5.04
CA TYR A 68 -1.51 9.88 5.48
C TYR A 68 -2.26 10.45 6.69
N ALA A 69 -3.58 10.30 6.76
CA ALA A 69 -4.34 10.67 7.95
C ALA A 69 -3.92 9.86 9.18
N GLU A 70 -3.63 8.56 9.01
CA GLU A 70 -3.14 7.73 10.11
C GLU A 70 -1.72 8.13 10.52
N ARG A 71 -0.84 8.40 9.54
CA ARG A 71 0.50 8.92 9.77
C ARG A 71 0.49 10.24 10.54
N ASP A 72 -0.38 11.15 10.16
CA ASP A 72 -0.53 12.44 10.85
C ASP A 72 -1.05 12.28 12.28
N LYS A 73 -1.97 11.34 12.52
CA LYS A 73 -2.42 11.01 13.88
C LYS A 73 -1.25 10.53 14.73
N ILE A 74 -0.43 9.61 14.23
CA ILE A 74 0.75 9.09 14.96
C ILE A 74 1.73 10.22 15.26
N LEU A 75 2.00 11.12 14.30
CA LEU A 75 2.91 12.26 14.47
C LEU A 75 2.45 13.23 15.55
N ASN A 76 1.15 13.52 15.59
CA ASN A 76 0.58 14.53 16.48
C ASN A 76 0.11 13.96 17.84
N LYS A 77 0.14 12.64 18.01
CA LYS A 77 -0.30 11.98 19.24
C LYS A 77 0.78 12.05 20.31
N ASN A 78 0.40 12.43 21.53
CA ASN A 78 1.35 12.51 22.64
C ASN A 78 1.78 11.14 23.16
N ARG A 79 0.88 10.14 23.13
CA ARG A 79 1.12 8.79 23.65
C ARG A 79 0.81 7.77 22.57
N CYS A 80 1.83 7.01 22.19
CA CYS A 80 1.77 5.96 21.16
C CYS A 80 1.94 4.54 21.72
N SER A 81 2.30 4.41 22.99
CA SER A 81 2.55 3.10 23.62
C SER A 81 1.33 2.19 23.61
N GLY A 82 0.12 2.76 23.82
CA GLY A 82 -1.12 1.99 23.74
C GLY A 82 -1.41 1.47 22.33
N ASP A 83 -1.12 2.27 21.31
CA ASP A 83 -1.33 1.86 19.91
C ASP A 83 -0.37 0.76 19.50
N VAL A 84 0.88 0.82 19.96
CA VAL A 84 1.87 -0.26 19.75
C VAL A 84 1.41 -1.53 20.42
N GLN A 85 0.94 -1.47 21.68
CA GLN A 85 0.42 -2.64 22.37
C GLN A 85 -0.77 -3.25 21.64
N GLU A 86 -1.73 -2.42 21.20
CA GLU A 86 -2.88 -2.89 20.44
C GLU A 86 -2.46 -3.54 19.11
N ALA A 87 -1.52 -2.93 18.38
CA ALA A 87 -1.01 -3.47 17.14
C ALA A 87 -0.30 -4.82 17.33
N ILE A 88 0.51 -4.95 18.39
CA ILE A 88 1.19 -6.21 18.72
C ILE A 88 0.16 -7.31 19.05
N ILE A 89 -0.85 -7.00 19.85
CA ILE A 89 -1.90 -7.97 20.19
C ILE A 89 -2.69 -8.40 18.95
N LYS A 90 -2.98 -7.49 18.03
CA LYS A 90 -3.60 -7.82 16.74
C LYS A 90 -2.70 -8.70 15.87
N ALA A 91 -1.38 -8.43 15.84
CA ALA A 91 -0.44 -9.30 15.13
C ALA A 91 -0.42 -10.71 15.69
N VAL A 92 -0.38 -10.85 17.01
CA VAL A 92 -0.46 -12.15 17.71
C VAL A 92 -1.76 -12.87 17.38
N GLN A 93 -2.90 -12.16 17.40
CA GLN A 93 -4.19 -12.76 17.04
C GLN A 93 -4.20 -13.23 15.58
N ASN A 94 -3.68 -12.42 14.66
CA ASN A 94 -3.57 -12.79 13.24
C ASN A 94 -2.73 -14.06 13.02
N ILE A 95 -1.68 -14.26 13.81
CA ILE A 95 -0.87 -15.49 13.78
C ILE A 95 -1.71 -16.68 14.23
N MET A 96 -2.44 -16.55 15.34
CA MET A 96 -3.27 -17.60 15.91
C MET A 96 -4.46 -17.98 15.04
N ASP A 97 -5.02 -17.00 14.29
CA ASP A 97 -6.13 -17.24 13.37
C ASP A 97 -5.70 -17.91 12.06
N LYS A 98 -4.48 -17.64 11.62
CA LYS A 98 -3.97 -18.11 10.32
C LYS A 98 -3.18 -19.43 10.41
N LEU A 99 -2.60 -19.75 11.56
CA LEU A 99 -1.75 -20.92 11.75
C LEU A 99 -2.39 -21.95 12.69
N PRO A 100 -2.04 -23.24 12.54
CA PRO A 100 -2.40 -24.26 13.51
C PRO A 100 -1.69 -24.03 14.84
N GLN A 101 -2.27 -24.53 15.95
CA GLN A 101 -1.82 -24.24 17.31
C GLN A 101 -0.37 -24.65 17.59
N ASP A 102 0.09 -25.74 17.01
CA ASP A 102 1.45 -26.28 17.15
C ASP A 102 2.53 -25.40 16.48
N GLU A 103 2.15 -24.52 15.57
CA GLU A 103 3.05 -23.58 14.91
C GLU A 103 3.13 -22.20 15.58
N TRP A 104 2.26 -21.90 16.56
CA TRP A 104 2.19 -20.56 17.17
C TRP A 104 3.48 -20.15 17.87
N ALA A 105 4.08 -21.07 18.64
CA ALA A 105 5.33 -20.78 19.34
C ALA A 105 6.45 -20.41 18.36
N ALA A 106 6.69 -21.25 17.36
CA ALA A 106 7.74 -21.02 16.38
C ALA A 106 7.52 -19.72 15.59
N ALA A 107 6.28 -19.42 15.21
CA ALA A 107 5.94 -18.19 14.50
C ALA A 107 6.18 -16.95 15.37
N LEU A 108 5.76 -16.97 16.63
CA LEU A 108 5.96 -15.85 17.55
C LEU A 108 7.45 -15.66 17.90
N GLU A 109 8.20 -16.75 18.15
CA GLU A 109 9.65 -16.69 18.37
C GLU A 109 10.37 -16.06 17.19
N SER A 110 10.01 -16.47 15.97
CA SER A 110 10.58 -15.90 14.74
C SER A 110 10.30 -14.40 14.61
N GLN A 111 9.08 -13.97 14.97
CA GLN A 111 8.66 -12.58 14.88
C GLN A 111 9.22 -11.69 16.00
N MET A 112 9.35 -12.24 17.20
CA MET A 112 9.78 -11.48 18.39
C MET A 112 11.29 -11.60 18.65
N GLY A 113 11.95 -12.64 18.15
CA GLY A 113 13.34 -12.95 18.49
C GLY A 113 13.54 -13.28 19.96
N VAL A 114 12.49 -13.75 20.64
CA VAL A 114 12.48 -14.12 22.06
C VAL A 114 12.02 -15.55 22.19
N GLU A 115 12.74 -16.38 22.92
CA GLU A 115 12.38 -17.77 23.17
C GLU A 115 11.14 -17.86 24.07
N ILE A 116 10.15 -18.63 23.64
CA ILE A 116 8.91 -18.84 24.40
C ILE A 116 9.10 -19.99 25.39
N PRO A 117 8.85 -19.75 26.70
CA PRO A 117 8.97 -20.82 27.69
C PRO A 117 8.03 -21.99 27.38
N PRO A 118 8.48 -23.25 27.54
CA PRO A 118 7.71 -24.44 27.19
C PRO A 118 6.37 -24.60 27.95
N TYR A 119 6.23 -23.89 29.07
CA TYR A 119 4.99 -23.90 29.88
C TYR A 119 3.93 -22.91 29.34
N ILE A 120 4.27 -22.11 28.30
CA ILE A 120 3.31 -21.25 27.62
C ILE A 120 2.57 -22.10 26.60
N GLY A 121 1.29 -22.23 26.82
CA GLY A 121 0.41 -23.07 26.03
C GLY A 121 -0.38 -24.01 26.95
N ALA A 122 -1.50 -24.44 26.47
CA ALA A 122 -2.40 -25.33 27.19
C ALA A 122 -2.94 -26.39 26.22
N THR A 123 -3.65 -27.37 26.78
CA THR A 123 -4.19 -28.47 26.02
C THR A 123 -5.35 -28.01 25.10
N ASN A 124 -6.09 -26.99 25.51
CA ASN A 124 -7.16 -26.44 24.71
C ASN A 124 -6.78 -25.09 24.05
N LYS A 125 -7.37 -24.83 22.90
CA LYS A 125 -7.05 -23.67 22.05
C LYS A 125 -7.27 -22.34 22.79
N SER A 126 -8.39 -22.16 23.46
CA SER A 126 -8.75 -20.90 24.12
C SER A 126 -7.83 -20.55 25.29
N GLU A 127 -7.42 -21.56 26.07
CA GLU A 127 -6.45 -21.37 27.16
C GLU A 127 -5.06 -21.06 26.63
N SER A 128 -4.67 -21.69 25.53
CA SER A 128 -3.43 -21.38 24.82
C SER A 128 -3.42 -19.96 24.30
N GLU A 129 -4.45 -19.51 23.61
CA GLU A 129 -4.60 -18.13 23.12
C GLU A 129 -4.43 -17.12 24.27
N TYR A 130 -5.10 -17.36 25.39
CA TYR A 130 -4.98 -16.50 26.56
C TYR A 130 -3.55 -16.51 27.14
N SER A 131 -2.92 -17.67 27.23
CA SER A 131 -1.57 -17.83 27.77
C SER A 131 -0.52 -17.10 26.92
N TYR A 132 -0.54 -17.28 25.60
CA TYR A 132 0.36 -16.58 24.68
C TYR A 132 0.15 -15.08 24.73
N ARG A 133 -1.09 -14.64 24.71
CA ARG A 133 -1.45 -13.23 24.78
C ARG A 133 -0.95 -12.56 26.05
N SER A 134 -1.22 -13.18 27.21
CA SER A 134 -0.76 -12.69 28.52
C SER A 134 0.77 -12.71 28.64
N TRP A 135 1.43 -13.67 28.00
CA TRP A 135 2.88 -13.71 27.95
C TRP A 135 3.45 -12.56 27.11
N VAL A 136 2.91 -12.33 25.92
CA VAL A 136 3.34 -11.20 25.06
C VAL A 136 3.11 -9.86 25.74
N GLU A 137 1.98 -9.67 26.43
CA GLU A 137 1.70 -8.45 27.20
C GLU A 137 2.76 -8.21 28.30
N ARG A 138 3.20 -9.26 28.99
CA ARG A 138 4.30 -9.17 29.97
C ARG A 138 5.62 -8.82 29.28
N GLU A 139 5.93 -9.43 28.12
CA GLU A 139 7.15 -9.12 27.39
C GLU A 139 7.19 -7.66 26.90
N ILE A 140 6.04 -7.08 26.53
CA ILE A 140 5.95 -5.65 26.22
C ILE A 140 6.29 -4.79 27.44
N GLN A 141 5.81 -5.17 28.62
CA GLN A 141 6.05 -4.44 29.87
C GLN A 141 7.49 -4.60 30.39
N ASN A 142 8.13 -5.73 30.10
CA ASN A 142 9.52 -6.02 30.48
C ASN A 142 10.55 -5.18 29.71
N VAL A 143 10.15 -4.43 28.67
CA VAL A 143 11.05 -3.52 27.96
C VAL A 143 11.32 -2.29 28.81
N GLU A 144 12.54 -2.18 29.29
CA GLU A 144 12.97 -1.02 30.10
C GLU A 144 13.28 0.18 29.24
N PHE A 145 12.74 1.34 29.64
CA PHE A 145 13.01 2.63 29.04
C PHE A 145 13.59 3.57 30.11
N VAL A 146 14.47 4.48 29.70
CA VAL A 146 15.06 5.47 30.61
C VAL A 146 14.00 6.38 31.26
N ASN A 147 12.95 6.70 30.49
CA ASN A 147 11.80 7.48 30.94
C ASN A 147 10.60 7.30 29.98
N ASP A 148 9.44 7.82 30.39
CA ASP A 148 8.21 7.72 29.58
C ASP A 148 8.34 8.43 28.23
N ASN A 149 9.07 9.54 28.14
CA ASN A 149 9.29 10.24 26.86
C ASN A 149 10.09 9.39 25.88
N ALA A 150 11.08 8.65 26.38
CA ALA A 150 11.85 7.70 25.55
C ALA A 150 10.96 6.57 25.04
N ARG A 151 10.09 6.02 25.91
CA ARG A 151 9.08 5.02 25.52
C ARG A 151 8.18 5.54 24.40
N GLU A 152 7.58 6.71 24.58
CA GLU A 152 6.64 7.27 23.61
C GLU A 152 7.32 7.63 22.28
N SER A 153 8.55 8.14 22.34
CA SER A 153 9.35 8.42 21.14
C SER A 153 9.70 7.14 20.39
N TYR A 154 10.08 6.07 21.09
CA TYR A 154 10.35 4.77 20.52
C TYR A 154 9.09 4.17 19.86
N CYS A 155 7.98 4.14 20.57
CA CYS A 155 6.70 3.63 20.08
C CYS A 155 6.26 4.38 18.83
N ARG A 156 6.38 5.72 18.79
CA ARG A 156 6.08 6.53 17.59
C ARG A 156 6.95 6.13 16.42
N LYS A 157 8.26 5.94 16.61
CA LYS A 157 9.18 5.51 15.55
C LYS A 157 8.81 4.15 14.99
N VAL A 158 8.52 3.18 15.87
CA VAL A 158 8.11 1.83 15.46
C VAL A 158 6.86 1.87 14.59
N LEU A 159 5.82 2.62 15.01
CA LEU A 159 4.58 2.76 14.22
C LEU A 159 4.83 3.41 12.87
N LEU A 160 5.59 4.51 12.82
CA LEU A 160 5.89 5.20 11.57
C LEU A 160 6.73 4.34 10.63
N MET A 161 7.75 3.64 11.15
CA MET A 161 8.57 2.75 10.32
C MET A 161 7.76 1.60 9.72
N ALA A 162 6.90 0.96 10.52
CA ALA A 162 6.01 -0.10 10.04
C ALA A 162 5.04 0.44 8.96
N LEU A 163 4.39 1.58 9.23
CA LEU A 163 3.45 2.20 8.31
C LEU A 163 4.13 2.60 6.99
N ASP A 164 5.25 3.33 7.06
CA ASP A 164 5.94 3.86 5.88
C ASP A 164 6.52 2.73 5.01
N SER A 165 7.05 1.66 5.63
CA SER A 165 7.53 0.48 4.92
C SER A 165 6.40 -0.26 4.21
N CYS A 166 5.31 -0.57 4.91
CA CYS A 166 4.18 -1.28 4.33
C CYS A 166 3.47 -0.45 3.25
N TRP A 167 3.40 0.88 3.41
CA TRP A 167 2.86 1.76 2.37
C TRP A 167 3.73 1.77 1.10
N SER A 168 5.05 1.77 1.25
CA SER A 168 5.96 1.66 0.10
C SER A 168 5.76 0.37 -0.69
N GLU A 169 5.57 -0.76 0.01
CA GLU A 169 5.25 -2.04 -0.63
C GLU A 169 3.85 -2.04 -1.26
N GLN A 170 2.87 -1.42 -0.61
CA GLN A 170 1.50 -1.28 -1.14
C GLN A 170 1.49 -0.53 -2.47
N LEU A 171 2.27 0.57 -2.60
CA LEU A 171 2.34 1.31 -3.86
C LEU A 171 2.84 0.45 -5.01
N LYS A 172 3.86 -0.39 -4.79
CA LYS A 172 4.35 -1.34 -5.80
C LYS A 172 3.30 -2.40 -6.14
N ALA A 173 2.59 -2.89 -5.12
CA ALA A 173 1.53 -3.88 -5.32
C ALA A 173 0.35 -3.31 -6.11
N LEU A 174 -0.02 -2.04 -5.90
CA LEU A 174 -1.06 -1.34 -6.66
C LEU A 174 -0.65 -1.16 -8.12
N GLU A 175 0.60 -0.78 -8.40
CA GLU A 175 1.13 -0.67 -9.76
C GLU A 175 1.03 -2.03 -10.49
N PHE A 176 1.48 -3.10 -9.84
CA PHE A 176 1.36 -4.45 -10.40
C PHE A 176 -0.09 -4.89 -10.62
N ALA A 177 -1.00 -4.58 -9.68
CA ALA A 177 -2.42 -4.90 -9.81
C ALA A 177 -3.08 -4.12 -10.94
N ARG A 178 -2.67 -2.87 -11.18
CA ARG A 178 -3.13 -2.04 -12.31
C ARG A 178 -2.74 -2.68 -13.64
N ASP A 179 -1.48 -3.08 -13.78
CA ASP A 179 -1.00 -3.75 -15.00
C ASP A 179 -1.73 -5.07 -15.22
N ALA A 180 -1.90 -5.88 -14.17
CA ALA A 180 -2.60 -7.16 -14.24
C ALA A 180 -4.08 -7.00 -14.60
N SER A 181 -4.74 -5.93 -14.16
CA SER A 181 -6.16 -5.68 -14.45
C SER A 181 -6.45 -5.52 -15.95
N GLY A 182 -5.46 -5.07 -16.73
CA GLY A 182 -5.59 -4.97 -18.18
C GLY A 182 -5.92 -6.31 -18.87
N TYR A 183 -5.53 -7.43 -18.26
CA TYR A 183 -5.84 -8.77 -18.78
C TYR A 183 -7.25 -9.26 -18.40
N ALA A 184 -7.94 -8.60 -17.47
CA ALA A 184 -9.29 -9.00 -17.04
C ALA A 184 -10.32 -8.95 -18.18
N GLY A 185 -10.11 -8.10 -19.16
CA GLY A 185 -10.94 -7.99 -20.37
C GLY A 185 -11.04 -9.30 -21.17
N PHE A 186 -9.99 -10.14 -21.17
CA PHE A 186 -10.03 -11.45 -21.81
C PHE A 186 -10.99 -12.43 -21.12
N ALA A 187 -11.22 -12.24 -19.81
CA ALA A 187 -12.18 -13.01 -19.03
C ALA A 187 -13.58 -12.36 -18.98
N GLN A 188 -13.85 -11.35 -19.81
CA GLN A 188 -15.10 -10.57 -19.83
C GLN A 188 -15.42 -9.87 -18.48
N ILE A 189 -14.39 -9.58 -17.70
CA ILE A 189 -14.50 -8.84 -16.43
C ILE A 189 -14.09 -7.39 -16.71
N ASP A 190 -14.83 -6.44 -16.14
CA ASP A 190 -14.45 -5.03 -16.20
C ASP A 190 -13.08 -4.80 -15.53
N PRO A 191 -12.05 -4.36 -16.25
CA PRO A 191 -10.72 -4.15 -15.71
C PRO A 191 -10.69 -3.21 -14.50
N LYS A 192 -11.54 -2.19 -14.47
CA LYS A 192 -11.60 -1.23 -13.36
C LYS A 192 -12.19 -1.84 -12.10
N ALA A 193 -13.27 -2.63 -12.24
CA ALA A 193 -13.83 -3.37 -11.13
C ALA A 193 -12.86 -4.43 -10.60
N ALA A 194 -12.15 -5.12 -11.48
CA ALA A 194 -11.11 -6.08 -11.11
C ALA A 194 -9.98 -5.39 -10.31
N TYR A 195 -9.49 -4.23 -10.80
CA TYR A 195 -8.50 -3.45 -10.10
C TYR A 195 -8.98 -3.00 -8.71
N ALA A 196 -10.15 -2.37 -8.63
CA ALA A 196 -10.69 -1.86 -7.37
C ALA A 196 -10.80 -2.97 -6.31
N ASN A 197 -11.32 -4.15 -6.69
CA ASN A 197 -11.43 -5.29 -5.79
C ASN A 197 -10.06 -5.76 -5.30
N GLU A 198 -9.09 -5.89 -6.21
CA GLU A 198 -7.73 -6.30 -5.84
C GLU A 198 -7.02 -5.26 -4.99
N ALA A 199 -7.14 -3.97 -5.31
CA ALA A 199 -6.57 -2.88 -4.54
C ALA A 199 -7.09 -2.85 -3.09
N TRP A 200 -8.38 -3.10 -2.86
CA TRP A 200 -8.93 -3.20 -1.50
C TRP A 200 -8.48 -4.47 -0.77
N ARG A 201 -8.33 -5.57 -1.48
CA ARG A 201 -7.78 -6.81 -0.91
C ARG A 201 -6.31 -6.62 -0.48
N LEU A 202 -5.52 -5.95 -1.31
CA LEU A 202 -4.13 -5.58 -1.00
C LEU A 202 -4.06 -4.63 0.20
N TYR A 203 -4.97 -3.66 0.29
CA TYR A 203 -5.04 -2.74 1.43
C TYR A 203 -5.32 -3.49 2.75
N GLY A 204 -6.22 -4.46 2.76
CA GLY A 204 -6.45 -5.31 3.93
C GLY A 204 -5.19 -6.08 4.34
N ARG A 205 -4.46 -6.64 3.37
CA ARG A 205 -3.17 -7.33 3.64
C ARG A 205 -2.11 -6.37 4.18
N MET A 206 -2.03 -5.16 3.64
CA MET A 206 -1.12 -4.13 4.13
C MET A 206 -1.39 -3.83 5.61
N GLN A 207 -2.65 -3.71 6.03
CA GLN A 207 -3.00 -3.48 7.44
C GLN A 207 -2.51 -4.62 8.34
N ASP A 208 -2.68 -5.88 7.93
CA ASP A 208 -2.13 -7.03 8.65
C ASP A 208 -0.60 -6.99 8.73
N SER A 209 0.04 -6.58 7.62
CA SER A 209 1.50 -6.44 7.55
C SER A 209 2.02 -5.31 8.44
N ILE A 210 1.26 -4.22 8.62
CA ILE A 210 1.62 -3.15 9.57
C ILE A 210 1.66 -3.72 11.00
N TYR A 211 0.67 -4.51 11.41
CA TYR A 211 0.66 -5.12 12.75
C TYR A 211 1.86 -6.07 12.94
N ALA A 212 2.13 -6.92 11.97
CA ALA A 212 3.30 -7.81 11.99
C ALA A 212 4.62 -7.01 12.02
N GLY A 213 4.71 -5.94 11.23
CA GLY A 213 5.86 -5.02 11.23
C GLY A 213 6.08 -4.34 12.57
N VAL A 214 5.02 -3.90 13.25
CA VAL A 214 5.10 -3.32 14.59
C VAL A 214 5.61 -4.36 15.60
N LEU A 215 5.07 -5.58 15.58
CA LEU A 215 5.54 -6.68 16.42
C LEU A 215 7.03 -6.93 16.21
N PHE A 216 7.44 -7.13 14.97
CA PHE A 216 8.84 -7.37 14.61
C PHE A 216 9.76 -6.23 15.04
N LEU A 217 9.46 -4.99 14.65
CA LEU A 217 10.30 -3.83 14.93
C LEU A 217 10.40 -3.53 16.42
N TYR A 218 9.31 -3.70 17.17
CA TYR A 218 9.29 -3.44 18.60
C TYR A 218 10.24 -4.37 19.36
N PHE A 219 10.33 -5.62 18.99
CA PHE A 219 11.17 -6.59 19.70
C PHE A 219 12.61 -6.68 19.17
N HIS A 220 12.84 -6.52 17.86
CA HIS A 220 14.17 -6.64 17.27
C HIS A 220 15.03 -5.37 17.36
N ASN A 221 14.41 -4.21 17.47
CA ASN A 221 15.13 -2.95 17.61
C ASN A 221 15.32 -2.52 19.08
N ARG A 222 15.21 -3.47 20.01
CA ARG A 222 15.47 -3.18 21.44
C ARG A 222 16.90 -2.67 21.60
N PRO A 223 17.12 -1.43 22.01
CA PRO A 223 18.43 -1.02 22.49
C PRO A 223 18.58 -1.48 23.94
N ASP A 224 19.77 -1.92 24.33
CA ASP A 224 20.07 -2.37 25.69
C ASP A 224 19.88 -1.27 26.75
N LYS A 225 19.86 -0.01 26.34
CA LYS A 225 19.36 1.18 27.08
C LYS A 225 19.09 2.28 26.05
N ILE A 226 17.84 2.73 25.96
CA ILE A 226 17.46 3.79 25.03
C ILE A 226 17.85 5.14 25.61
N ASP A 227 18.92 5.74 25.10
CA ASP A 227 19.22 7.15 25.26
C ASP A 227 18.56 7.93 24.11
N VAL A 228 17.81 9.00 24.43
CA VAL A 228 16.94 9.73 23.49
C VAL A 228 17.74 10.46 22.41
N ASP A 229 19.01 10.79 22.69
CA ASP A 229 19.86 11.61 21.82
C ASP A 229 20.72 10.78 20.83
N GLY A 230 20.74 9.47 20.93
CA GLY A 230 21.68 8.59 20.22
C GLY A 230 21.07 7.47 19.38
N ILE A 231 19.81 7.54 18.91
CA ILE A 231 19.21 6.45 18.14
C ILE A 231 19.75 6.45 16.70
N SER A 232 20.94 5.90 16.51
CA SER A 232 21.33 5.31 15.24
C SER A 232 20.83 3.86 15.22
N ILE A 233 19.72 3.61 14.56
CA ILE A 233 19.26 2.26 14.24
C ILE A 233 20.31 1.64 13.32
N LYS A 234 21.21 0.84 13.86
CA LYS A 234 22.05 -0.05 13.06
C LYS A 234 21.13 -1.14 12.52
N ALA A 235 20.59 -0.93 11.33
CA ALA A 235 20.01 -2.01 10.56
C ALA A 235 21.06 -3.12 10.47
N LYS A 236 20.82 -4.25 11.11
CA LYS A 236 21.61 -5.46 10.88
C LYS A 236 21.43 -5.81 9.40
N LYS A 237 22.53 -5.63 8.64
CA LYS A 237 22.66 -6.05 7.26
C LYS A 237 22.46 -7.57 7.22
N GLY A 238 21.33 -8.02 6.67
CA GLY A 238 21.07 -9.44 6.45
C GLY A 238 19.65 -9.84 6.80
N MET A 239 18.69 -9.41 6.01
CA MET A 239 17.49 -10.18 5.76
C MET A 239 17.13 -10.01 4.29
N ASN A 240 17.49 -11.03 3.50
CA ASN A 240 16.82 -11.33 2.25
C ASN A 240 15.47 -11.94 2.63
N VAL A 241 14.40 -11.30 2.18
CA VAL A 241 13.06 -11.87 2.12
C VAL A 241 12.82 -12.33 0.71
#